data_234a11f479bc3f61e5ff8f6d0ad53528
#
_entry.id   234a11f479bc3f61e5ff8f6d0ad53528
#
_cell.length_a   1.000
_cell.length_b   1.000
_cell.length_c   1.000
_cell.angle_alpha   90.00
_cell.angle_beta   90.00
_cell.angle_gamma   90.00
#
_symmetry.space_group_name_H-M   'P 1'
#
loop_
_entity.id
_entity.type
_entity.pdbx_description
1 polymer ?
#
loop_
_entity_poly.entity_id
_entity_poly.type
_entity_poly.pdbx_seq_one_letter_code
_entity_poly.pdbx_strand_id
1 'polypeptide(L)'
;MATKKKTIRTIPQKRTPVREQDAKVRVKNFDEVNCGYSLEEALNESERCLLCPDPGCVAGCPVNINIPKFIEAISNKDLRGAYDTITASNLLAAVCGRVCPQETQCEGVCIVGESLEPVAIGRLERFVGDTAIREGWSNVPYIEPRGFKIGIVGSGPAGMACAADMAKAGCEVTVFEAFHQAGGVLKYGIPDFRLPNAVVDAEIENLRKLGVKFECNTLVGRLFTIERMRGEFGFDAVFIGTGAGYPSMLGIPGDSLSGVLSANELLTRCNLMRAKEFPNYDTPIPLGKKVAVIGAGNTAMDATRVCLRLGAEKVYCVYRRSRAECPARVEEVHHAEEEGVKFNWLTAPVEILDDGKGNVRAMRCIKMELGEPDDSGRRRPVPVKDSEYEFDCDQVVFAIGTNANPIIGQTSKLRLNKRGYIDTDENLATSMAGVFAGGDIVTGAATVIEAMGAGRKAARSIKKYLRIRDTGAEAAPESPVATFFGIDLRERNYARIRAA
;
A
#
# COMPACT_ATOMS: atom_id res chain seq x y z
N MET A 1 -21.09 35.17 -39.63
CA MET A 1 -20.32 34.33 -38.71
C MET A 1 -21.23 33.84 -37.59
N ALA A 2 -21.63 32.57 -37.62
CA ALA A 2 -22.50 32.01 -36.60
C ALA A 2 -21.68 31.75 -35.34
N THR A 3 -21.96 32.46 -34.25
CA THR A 3 -21.42 32.23 -32.95
C THR A 3 -21.85 30.84 -32.45
N LYS A 4 -20.97 29.85 -32.50
CA LYS A 4 -21.19 28.56 -31.85
C LYS A 4 -21.46 28.84 -30.37
N LYS A 5 -22.71 28.61 -29.90
CA LYS A 5 -23.05 28.59 -28.50
C LYS A 5 -22.13 27.58 -27.81
N LYS A 6 -21.19 28.08 -26.95
CA LYS A 6 -20.40 27.23 -26.08
C LYS A 6 -21.38 26.51 -25.13
N THR A 7 -21.54 25.22 -25.27
CA THR A 7 -22.33 24.41 -24.35
C THR A 7 -21.51 24.30 -23.06
N ILE A 8 -21.91 25.01 -22.01
CA ILE A 8 -21.31 24.91 -20.69
C ILE A 8 -21.72 23.57 -20.09
N ARG A 9 -20.77 22.67 -19.85
CA ARG A 9 -21.01 21.37 -19.28
C ARG A 9 -20.85 21.46 -17.76
N THR A 10 -21.96 21.33 -17.03
CA THR A 10 -21.94 21.28 -15.56
C THR A 10 -21.40 19.94 -15.11
N ILE A 11 -20.41 19.94 -14.22
CA ILE A 11 -19.92 18.71 -13.58
C ILE A 11 -20.68 18.48 -12.27
N PRO A 12 -20.96 17.22 -11.88
CA PRO A 12 -21.60 16.90 -10.61
C PRO A 12 -20.74 17.36 -9.44
N GLN A 13 -21.36 17.94 -8.40
CA GLN A 13 -20.67 18.42 -7.19
C GLN A 13 -20.04 17.28 -6.41
N LYS A 14 -20.75 16.16 -6.29
CA LYS A 14 -20.30 14.96 -5.55
C LYS A 14 -19.70 13.92 -6.50
N ARG A 15 -18.83 13.09 -5.94
CA ARG A 15 -18.34 11.88 -6.60
C ARG A 15 -19.48 10.94 -6.94
N THR A 16 -19.29 10.16 -7.98
CA THR A 16 -20.12 8.98 -8.21
C THR A 16 -20.00 8.06 -6.98
N PRO A 17 -21.11 7.73 -6.31
CA PRO A 17 -21.06 6.86 -5.14
C PRO A 17 -20.58 5.48 -5.53
N VAL A 18 -19.84 4.82 -4.62
CA VAL A 18 -19.47 3.43 -4.80
C VAL A 18 -20.41 2.56 -3.97
N ARG A 19 -20.73 1.39 -4.49
CA ARG A 19 -21.52 0.39 -3.76
C ARG A 19 -20.63 -0.32 -2.76
N GLU A 20 -21.13 -0.52 -1.56
CA GLU A 20 -20.46 -1.23 -0.47
C GLU A 20 -21.37 -2.27 0.14
N GLN A 21 -20.78 -3.30 0.74
CA GLN A 21 -21.54 -4.23 1.54
C GLN A 21 -22.13 -3.53 2.78
N ASP A 22 -23.37 -3.85 3.15
CA ASP A 22 -23.97 -3.37 4.40
C ASP A 22 -23.10 -3.71 5.62
N ALA A 23 -22.93 -2.76 6.54
CA ALA A 23 -22.02 -2.89 7.67
C ALA A 23 -22.33 -4.12 8.59
N LYS A 24 -23.61 -4.47 8.77
CA LYS A 24 -24.03 -5.62 9.59
C LYS A 24 -23.78 -6.94 8.89
N VAL A 25 -23.66 -6.92 7.56
CA VAL A 25 -23.34 -8.09 6.73
C VAL A 25 -21.82 -8.26 6.63
N ARG A 26 -21.12 -7.20 6.24
CA ARG A 26 -19.67 -7.24 5.98
C ARG A 26 -18.83 -7.54 7.21
N VAL A 27 -19.28 -7.16 8.40
CA VAL A 27 -18.59 -7.48 9.67
C VAL A 27 -18.52 -8.98 9.98
N LYS A 28 -19.31 -9.81 9.27
CA LYS A 28 -19.39 -11.27 9.47
C LYS A 28 -18.70 -12.08 8.40
N ASN A 29 -18.07 -11.44 7.41
CA ASN A 29 -17.38 -12.11 6.32
C ASN A 29 -16.06 -11.39 5.98
N PHE A 30 -15.25 -12.01 5.12
CA PHE A 30 -13.98 -11.46 4.63
C PHE A 30 -14.06 -11.05 3.16
N ASP A 31 -15.25 -11.00 2.56
CA ASP A 31 -15.43 -10.54 1.19
C ASP A 31 -15.15 -9.05 1.07
N GLU A 32 -14.73 -8.62 -0.12
CA GLU A 32 -14.35 -7.23 -0.37
C GLU A 32 -15.52 -6.28 -0.07
N VAL A 33 -15.27 -5.26 0.76
CA VAL A 33 -16.28 -4.30 1.22
C VAL A 33 -16.77 -3.42 0.09
N ASN A 34 -15.83 -2.82 -0.64
CA ASN A 34 -16.10 -1.92 -1.74
C ASN A 34 -16.32 -2.72 -3.03
N CYS A 35 -17.48 -2.58 -3.66
CA CYS A 35 -17.85 -3.36 -4.86
C CYS A 35 -17.27 -2.79 -6.18
N GLY A 36 -16.57 -1.65 -6.14
CA GLY A 36 -16.04 -0.99 -7.32
C GLY A 36 -17.11 -0.33 -8.19
N TYR A 37 -16.69 0.26 -9.30
CA TYR A 37 -17.56 0.91 -10.28
C TYR A 37 -18.00 -0.06 -11.38
N SER A 38 -19.23 0.09 -11.84
CA SER A 38 -19.67 -0.37 -13.15
C SER A 38 -19.10 0.53 -14.26
N LEU A 39 -19.23 0.11 -15.51
CA LEU A 39 -18.82 0.95 -16.66
C LEU A 39 -19.55 2.30 -16.68
N GLU A 40 -20.85 2.31 -16.40
CA GLU A 40 -21.65 3.54 -16.35
C GLU A 40 -21.17 4.48 -15.25
N GLU A 41 -20.94 3.96 -14.04
CA GLU A 41 -20.42 4.72 -12.90
C GLU A 41 -19.02 5.28 -13.20
N ALA A 42 -18.14 4.50 -13.84
CA ALA A 42 -16.81 4.95 -14.23
C ALA A 42 -16.86 6.05 -15.31
N LEU A 43 -17.76 5.93 -16.30
CA LEU A 43 -17.99 6.97 -17.31
C LEU A 43 -18.49 8.27 -16.66
N ASN A 44 -19.47 8.19 -15.77
CA ASN A 44 -20.01 9.33 -15.06
C ASN A 44 -18.93 10.03 -14.21
N GLU A 45 -18.09 9.29 -13.49
CA GLU A 45 -17.01 9.87 -12.70
C GLU A 45 -15.90 10.46 -13.59
N SER A 46 -15.57 9.82 -14.71
CA SER A 46 -14.55 10.32 -15.64
C SER A 46 -14.90 11.70 -16.23
N GLU A 47 -16.18 12.00 -16.40
CA GLU A 47 -16.68 13.30 -16.85
C GLU A 47 -16.38 14.46 -15.89
N ARG A 48 -16.08 14.17 -14.63
CA ARG A 48 -15.72 15.19 -13.63
C ARG A 48 -14.28 15.68 -13.79
N CYS A 49 -13.44 14.95 -14.53
CA CYS A 49 -12.06 15.35 -14.76
C CYS A 49 -11.99 16.57 -15.72
N LEU A 50 -11.25 17.60 -15.31
CA LEU A 50 -11.06 18.83 -16.08
C LEU A 50 -9.98 18.70 -17.16
N LEU A 51 -9.22 17.61 -17.19
CA LEU A 51 -8.08 17.40 -18.11
C LEU A 51 -7.11 18.60 -18.06
N CYS A 52 -6.65 18.92 -16.83
CA CYS A 52 -5.83 20.10 -16.57
C CYS A 52 -4.55 20.11 -17.43
N PRO A 53 -4.13 21.27 -17.96
CA PRO A 53 -2.87 21.39 -18.70
C PRO A 53 -1.63 21.20 -17.79
N ASP A 54 -1.72 21.62 -16.52
CA ASP A 54 -0.73 21.36 -15.48
C ASP A 54 -1.42 20.56 -14.35
N PRO A 55 -1.44 19.21 -14.46
CA PRO A 55 -2.24 18.38 -13.58
C PRO A 55 -1.52 18.12 -12.25
N GLY A 56 -1.88 18.85 -11.19
CA GLY A 56 -1.37 18.63 -9.83
C GLY A 56 -1.48 17.15 -9.38
N CYS A 57 -2.52 16.46 -9.82
CA CYS A 57 -2.71 15.03 -9.48
C CYS A 57 -1.59 14.10 -10.01
N VAL A 58 -0.92 14.45 -11.11
CA VAL A 58 0.25 13.71 -11.61
C VAL A 58 1.43 13.92 -10.68
N ALA A 59 1.70 15.15 -10.29
CA ALA A 59 2.77 15.48 -9.33
C ALA A 59 2.49 14.90 -7.94
N GLY A 60 1.21 14.81 -7.54
CA GLY A 60 0.78 14.16 -6.29
C GLY A 60 0.85 12.63 -6.31
N CYS A 61 1.09 12.02 -7.48
CA CYS A 61 1.28 10.57 -7.58
C CYS A 61 2.77 10.22 -7.43
N PRO A 62 3.17 9.36 -6.47
CA PRO A 62 4.58 9.01 -6.26
C PRO A 62 5.31 8.40 -7.47
N VAL A 63 4.57 7.93 -8.45
CA VAL A 63 5.12 7.34 -9.70
C VAL A 63 4.69 8.09 -10.95
N ASN A 64 4.09 9.28 -10.81
CA ASN A 64 3.71 10.16 -11.89
C ASN A 64 2.85 9.49 -12.97
N ILE A 65 1.78 8.76 -12.58
CA ILE A 65 0.80 8.23 -13.54
C ILE A 65 0.20 9.40 -14.33
N ASN A 66 0.09 9.26 -15.65
CA ASN A 66 -0.59 10.26 -16.47
C ASN A 66 -2.11 10.17 -16.27
N ILE A 67 -2.57 10.74 -15.13
CA ILE A 67 -3.94 10.64 -14.65
C ILE A 67 -4.96 11.25 -15.65
N PRO A 68 -4.77 12.47 -16.18
CA PRO A 68 -5.70 13.01 -17.15
C PRO A 68 -5.86 12.13 -18.39
N LYS A 69 -4.76 11.54 -18.88
CA LYS A 69 -4.77 10.70 -20.07
C LYS A 69 -5.56 9.40 -19.87
N PHE A 70 -5.36 8.69 -18.75
CA PHE A 70 -6.12 7.46 -18.54
C PHE A 70 -7.60 7.74 -18.25
N ILE A 71 -7.93 8.86 -17.58
CA ILE A 71 -9.33 9.24 -17.36
C ILE A 71 -10.00 9.66 -18.67
N GLU A 72 -9.31 10.37 -19.54
CA GLU A 72 -9.81 10.69 -20.88
C GLU A 72 -10.05 9.44 -21.73
N ALA A 73 -9.16 8.45 -21.65
CA ALA A 73 -9.34 7.16 -22.30
C ALA A 73 -10.60 6.43 -21.79
N ILE A 74 -10.88 6.47 -20.46
CA ILE A 74 -12.13 5.94 -19.90
C ILE A 74 -13.34 6.67 -20.52
N SER A 75 -13.34 8.03 -20.55
CA SER A 75 -14.43 8.83 -21.11
C SER A 75 -14.72 8.48 -22.58
N ASN A 76 -13.67 8.09 -23.31
CA ASN A 76 -13.74 7.66 -24.71
C ASN A 76 -14.05 6.15 -24.86
N LYS A 77 -14.27 5.42 -23.77
CA LYS A 77 -14.47 3.96 -23.70
C LYS A 77 -13.27 3.15 -24.21
N ASP A 78 -12.09 3.76 -24.29
CA ASP A 78 -10.82 3.09 -24.59
C ASP A 78 -10.20 2.56 -23.29
N LEU A 79 -10.79 1.50 -22.74
CA LEU A 79 -10.35 0.92 -21.48
C LEU A 79 -8.96 0.28 -21.60
N ARG A 80 -8.60 -0.22 -22.79
CA ARG A 80 -7.27 -0.77 -23.04
C ARG A 80 -6.21 0.34 -23.04
N GLY A 81 -6.44 1.45 -23.72
CA GLY A 81 -5.55 2.61 -23.69
C GLY A 81 -5.44 3.23 -22.30
N ALA A 82 -6.52 3.20 -21.48
CA ALA A 82 -6.45 3.57 -20.07
C ALA A 82 -5.52 2.67 -19.29
N TYR A 83 -5.62 1.34 -19.43
CA TYR A 83 -4.74 0.36 -18.78
C TYR A 83 -3.28 0.52 -19.20
N ASP A 84 -3.02 0.66 -20.50
CA ASP A 84 -1.66 0.86 -21.02
C ASP A 84 -1.04 2.16 -20.48
N THR A 85 -1.84 3.22 -20.32
CA THR A 85 -1.41 4.49 -19.72
C THR A 85 -1.05 4.33 -18.25
N ILE A 86 -1.84 3.60 -17.47
CA ILE A 86 -1.55 3.36 -16.05
C ILE A 86 -0.30 2.48 -15.92
N THR A 87 -0.22 1.37 -16.67
CA THR A 87 0.85 0.37 -16.53
C THR A 87 2.20 0.83 -17.07
N ALA A 88 2.25 1.92 -17.83
CA ALA A 88 3.50 2.60 -18.12
C ALA A 88 4.22 3.09 -16.85
N SER A 89 3.48 3.47 -15.80
CA SER A 89 4.04 3.95 -14.51
C SER A 89 3.74 3.04 -13.34
N ASN A 90 2.58 2.39 -13.28
CA ASN A 90 2.10 1.57 -12.17
C ASN A 90 1.66 0.18 -12.65
N LEU A 91 2.46 -0.83 -12.39
CA LEU A 91 2.13 -2.22 -12.76
C LEU A 91 1.02 -2.85 -11.88
N LEU A 92 0.70 -2.25 -10.72
CA LEU A 92 -0.24 -2.75 -9.71
C LEU A 92 -1.54 -1.92 -9.68
N ALA A 93 -2.13 -1.63 -10.84
CA ALA A 93 -3.29 -0.76 -10.96
C ALA A 93 -4.47 -1.20 -10.07
N ALA A 94 -4.84 -2.48 -10.09
CA ALA A 94 -5.94 -3.01 -9.29
C ALA A 94 -5.65 -2.96 -7.78
N VAL A 95 -4.39 -3.09 -7.37
CA VAL A 95 -3.95 -2.98 -5.98
C VAL A 95 -3.93 -1.52 -5.54
N CYS A 96 -3.24 -0.64 -6.27
CA CYS A 96 -3.08 0.77 -5.91
C CYS A 96 -4.42 1.51 -5.87
N GLY A 97 -5.33 1.23 -6.80
CA GLY A 97 -6.69 1.77 -6.78
C GLY A 97 -7.49 1.44 -5.51
N ARG A 98 -7.12 0.34 -4.80
CA ARG A 98 -7.73 -0.08 -3.52
C ARG A 98 -7.03 0.49 -2.30
N VAL A 99 -5.69 0.54 -2.28
CA VAL A 99 -4.93 0.71 -1.03
C VAL A 99 -4.13 2.01 -0.94
N CYS A 100 -3.94 2.76 -2.01
CA CYS A 100 -3.30 4.07 -1.94
C CYS A 100 -4.11 5.04 -1.05
N PRO A 101 -3.47 5.88 -0.25
CA PRO A 101 -4.13 6.97 0.46
C PRO A 101 -4.35 8.16 -0.50
N GLN A 102 -5.26 7.99 -1.47
CA GLN A 102 -5.48 8.96 -2.54
C GLN A 102 -5.81 10.35 -2.02
N GLU A 103 -6.49 10.44 -0.87
CA GLU A 103 -6.86 11.68 -0.18
C GLU A 103 -5.66 12.54 0.24
N THR A 104 -4.47 11.94 0.38
CA THR A 104 -3.21 12.65 0.68
C THR A 104 -2.23 12.63 -0.49
N GLN A 105 -2.62 12.05 -1.62
CA GLN A 105 -1.82 11.93 -2.84
C GLN A 105 -2.54 12.62 -4.02
N CYS A 106 -2.85 11.87 -5.08
CA CYS A 106 -3.42 12.40 -6.31
C CYS A 106 -4.76 13.12 -6.13
N GLU A 107 -5.67 12.60 -5.29
CA GLU A 107 -6.97 13.22 -5.02
C GLU A 107 -6.85 14.43 -4.11
N GLY A 108 -5.90 14.42 -3.15
CA GLY A 108 -5.66 15.53 -2.23
C GLY A 108 -5.21 16.83 -2.90
N VAL A 109 -4.64 16.73 -4.11
CA VAL A 109 -4.17 17.88 -4.91
C VAL A 109 -4.98 18.07 -6.21
N CYS A 110 -6.13 17.40 -6.30
CA CYS A 110 -7.03 17.56 -7.45
C CYS A 110 -7.72 18.93 -7.39
N ILE A 111 -7.56 19.76 -8.43
CA ILE A 111 -8.13 21.12 -8.47
C ILE A 111 -9.66 21.15 -8.33
N VAL A 112 -10.36 20.08 -8.74
CA VAL A 112 -11.81 19.95 -8.51
C VAL A 112 -12.12 19.95 -7.02
N GLY A 113 -11.20 19.44 -6.19
CA GLY A 113 -11.32 19.39 -4.72
C GLY A 113 -11.28 20.75 -4.02
N GLU A 114 -10.88 21.83 -4.70
CA GLU A 114 -10.89 23.19 -4.13
C GLU A 114 -12.31 23.74 -3.94
N SER A 115 -13.28 23.30 -4.74
CA SER A 115 -14.65 23.81 -4.71
C SER A 115 -15.70 22.73 -4.63
N LEU A 116 -15.37 21.49 -4.99
CA LEU A 116 -16.26 20.33 -5.04
C LEU A 116 -15.53 19.12 -4.40
N GLU A 117 -16.19 17.95 -4.37
CA GLU A 117 -15.44 16.73 -4.08
C GLU A 117 -14.42 16.44 -5.19
N PRO A 118 -13.16 16.07 -4.88
CA PRO A 118 -12.16 15.74 -5.89
C PRO A 118 -12.61 14.56 -6.75
N VAL A 119 -12.07 14.41 -7.95
CA VAL A 119 -12.34 13.25 -8.81
C VAL A 119 -11.87 11.96 -8.09
N ALA A 120 -12.69 10.91 -8.14
CA ALA A 120 -12.38 9.62 -7.51
C ALA A 120 -11.35 8.83 -8.33
N ILE A 121 -10.12 9.33 -8.39
CA ILE A 121 -9.02 8.83 -9.24
C ILE A 121 -8.71 7.37 -8.91
N GLY A 122 -8.59 7.04 -7.62
CA GLY A 122 -8.31 5.67 -7.20
C GLY A 122 -9.41 4.68 -7.59
N ARG A 123 -10.68 5.08 -7.53
CA ARG A 123 -11.81 4.23 -7.96
C ARG A 123 -11.81 3.99 -9.48
N LEU A 124 -11.43 5.00 -10.26
CA LEU A 124 -11.25 4.86 -11.71
C LEU A 124 -10.04 3.98 -12.05
N GLU A 125 -8.91 4.14 -11.35
CA GLU A 125 -7.73 3.28 -11.49
C GLU A 125 -8.07 1.82 -11.17
N ARG A 126 -8.78 1.57 -10.06
CA ARG A 126 -9.29 0.26 -9.70
C ARG A 126 -10.19 -0.33 -10.78
N PHE A 127 -11.15 0.44 -11.30
CA PHE A 127 -12.06 -0.01 -12.34
C PHE A 127 -11.30 -0.51 -13.59
N VAL A 128 -10.26 0.22 -14.00
CA VAL A 128 -9.42 -0.19 -15.14
C VAL A 128 -8.62 -1.44 -14.81
N GLY A 129 -8.02 -1.51 -13.62
CA GLY A 129 -7.26 -2.68 -13.16
C GLY A 129 -8.11 -3.94 -13.06
N ASP A 130 -9.31 -3.84 -12.46
CA ASP A 130 -10.26 -4.95 -12.35
C ASP A 130 -10.75 -5.42 -13.73
N THR A 131 -10.97 -4.47 -14.65
CA THR A 131 -11.32 -4.80 -16.03
C THR A 131 -10.18 -5.55 -16.73
N ALA A 132 -8.94 -5.10 -16.53
CA ALA A 132 -7.77 -5.78 -17.12
C ALA A 132 -7.63 -7.22 -16.63
N ILE A 133 -7.84 -7.45 -15.32
CA ILE A 133 -7.81 -8.80 -14.74
C ILE A 133 -8.93 -9.67 -15.34
N ARG A 134 -10.15 -9.16 -15.39
CA ARG A 134 -11.32 -9.88 -15.91
C ARG A 134 -11.17 -10.25 -17.39
N GLU A 135 -10.65 -9.34 -18.21
CA GLU A 135 -10.42 -9.55 -19.64
C GLU A 135 -9.09 -10.28 -19.92
N GLY A 136 -8.32 -10.63 -18.89
CA GLY A 136 -7.04 -11.31 -19.03
C GLY A 136 -5.96 -10.49 -19.75
N TRP A 137 -6.00 -9.16 -19.67
CA TRP A 137 -5.01 -8.31 -20.32
C TRP A 137 -3.67 -8.45 -19.63
N SER A 138 -2.66 -8.72 -20.43
CA SER A 138 -1.27 -8.71 -20.00
C SER A 138 -0.44 -8.01 -21.08
N ASN A 139 0.45 -7.12 -20.64
CA ASN A 139 1.43 -6.49 -21.52
C ASN A 139 2.73 -7.30 -21.47
N VAL A 140 2.74 -8.44 -22.15
CA VAL A 140 3.94 -9.29 -22.30
C VAL A 140 4.46 -9.10 -23.71
N PRO A 141 5.38 -8.14 -23.96
CA PRO A 141 6.01 -7.98 -25.25
C PRO A 141 6.97 -9.15 -25.53
N TYR A 142 7.30 -9.38 -26.78
CA TYR A 142 8.47 -10.20 -27.10
C TYR A 142 9.72 -9.50 -26.52
N ILE A 143 10.48 -10.26 -25.75
CA ILE A 143 11.66 -9.74 -25.05
C ILE A 143 12.87 -10.55 -25.50
N GLU A 144 13.87 -9.86 -26.08
CA GLU A 144 15.13 -10.48 -26.46
C GLU A 144 15.98 -10.77 -25.20
N PRO A 145 16.39 -12.01 -24.95
CA PRO A 145 17.24 -12.35 -23.81
C PRO A 145 18.62 -11.68 -23.90
N ARG A 146 19.04 -11.08 -22.78
CA ARG A 146 20.35 -10.39 -22.70
C ARG A 146 21.41 -11.13 -21.89
N GLY A 147 21.06 -12.28 -21.32
CA GLY A 147 21.99 -13.14 -20.59
C GLY A 147 22.34 -12.71 -19.18
N PHE A 148 21.79 -11.59 -18.69
CA PHE A 148 22.01 -11.13 -17.30
C PHE A 148 21.03 -11.83 -16.35
N LYS A 149 21.54 -12.21 -15.16
CA LYS A 149 20.76 -12.82 -14.08
C LYS A 149 20.57 -11.84 -12.93
N ILE A 150 19.33 -11.60 -12.55
CA ILE A 150 18.97 -10.69 -11.46
C ILE A 150 18.31 -11.45 -10.32
N GLY A 151 18.88 -11.34 -9.13
CA GLY A 151 18.31 -11.85 -7.90
C GLY A 151 17.52 -10.77 -7.17
N ILE A 152 16.29 -11.06 -6.78
CA ILE A 152 15.45 -10.14 -6.02
C ILE A 152 15.09 -10.78 -4.69
N VAL A 153 15.34 -10.07 -3.59
CA VAL A 153 15.08 -10.55 -2.23
C VAL A 153 13.83 -9.83 -1.68
N GLY A 154 12.74 -10.58 -1.58
CA GLY A 154 11.42 -10.10 -1.19
C GLY A 154 10.50 -9.86 -2.38
N SER A 155 9.29 -10.41 -2.29
CA SER A 155 8.24 -10.36 -3.31
C SER A 155 7.17 -9.30 -3.06
N GLY A 156 7.43 -8.34 -2.17
CA GLY A 156 6.54 -7.20 -1.95
C GLY A 156 6.52 -6.21 -3.13
N PRO A 157 5.77 -5.10 -3.05
CA PRO A 157 5.59 -4.16 -4.16
C PRO A 157 6.90 -3.67 -4.80
N ALA A 158 7.93 -3.39 -4.00
CA ALA A 158 9.24 -2.97 -4.50
C ALA A 158 9.93 -4.07 -5.32
N GLY A 159 9.93 -5.31 -4.79
CA GLY A 159 10.50 -6.48 -5.48
C GLY A 159 9.76 -6.80 -6.77
N MET A 160 8.43 -6.80 -6.76
CA MET A 160 7.59 -7.04 -7.94
C MET A 160 7.84 -6.02 -9.04
N ALA A 161 7.96 -4.72 -8.67
CA ALA A 161 8.21 -3.66 -9.64
C ALA A 161 9.61 -3.76 -10.26
N CYS A 162 10.63 -4.02 -9.45
CA CYS A 162 11.99 -4.25 -9.95
C CYS A 162 12.03 -5.50 -10.86
N ALA A 163 11.36 -6.59 -10.45
CA ALA A 163 11.29 -7.83 -11.25
C ALA A 163 10.66 -7.58 -12.62
N ALA A 164 9.52 -6.86 -12.68
CA ALA A 164 8.85 -6.56 -13.93
C ALA A 164 9.73 -5.75 -14.89
N ASP A 165 10.35 -4.67 -14.38
CA ASP A 165 11.17 -3.80 -15.22
C ASP A 165 12.46 -4.48 -15.70
N MET A 166 13.04 -5.36 -14.87
CA MET A 166 14.23 -6.14 -15.27
C MET A 166 13.88 -7.29 -16.23
N ALA A 167 12.75 -7.96 -16.04
CA ALA A 167 12.28 -8.97 -16.99
C ALA A 167 11.96 -8.34 -18.35
N LYS A 168 11.25 -7.20 -18.39
CA LYS A 168 11.02 -6.44 -19.63
C LYS A 168 12.30 -5.96 -20.29
N ALA A 169 13.38 -5.79 -19.53
CA ALA A 169 14.71 -5.45 -20.06
C ALA A 169 15.49 -6.68 -20.62
N GLY A 170 14.90 -7.86 -20.65
CA GLY A 170 15.52 -9.08 -21.19
C GLY A 170 16.43 -9.82 -20.22
N CYS A 171 16.31 -9.56 -18.91
CA CYS A 171 17.09 -10.26 -17.89
C CYS A 171 16.35 -11.49 -17.38
N GLU A 172 17.12 -12.50 -16.97
CA GLU A 172 16.61 -13.65 -16.22
C GLU A 172 16.42 -13.26 -14.76
N VAL A 173 15.16 -13.24 -14.27
CA VAL A 173 14.83 -12.73 -12.95
C VAL A 173 14.35 -13.85 -12.04
N THR A 174 14.96 -13.94 -10.84
CA THR A 174 14.50 -14.84 -9.77
C THR A 174 14.20 -14.02 -8.52
N VAL A 175 12.98 -14.15 -8.01
CA VAL A 175 12.50 -13.51 -6.77
C VAL A 175 12.51 -14.55 -5.66
N PHE A 176 13.24 -14.28 -4.59
CA PHE A 176 13.32 -15.11 -3.38
C PHE A 176 12.39 -14.54 -2.32
N GLU A 177 11.45 -15.37 -1.86
CA GLU A 177 10.45 -14.98 -0.87
C GLU A 177 10.58 -15.89 0.38
N ALA A 178 10.62 -15.26 1.55
CA ALA A 178 10.74 -15.99 2.82
C ALA A 178 9.50 -16.82 3.15
N PHE A 179 8.32 -16.31 2.81
CA PHE A 179 7.05 -16.99 3.04
C PHE A 179 6.71 -18.01 1.94
N HIS A 180 5.69 -18.82 2.19
CA HIS A 180 5.21 -19.85 1.26
C HIS A 180 4.40 -19.26 0.08
N GLN A 181 4.04 -17.98 0.12
CA GLN A 181 3.35 -17.27 -0.96
C GLN A 181 4.03 -15.93 -1.24
N ALA A 182 4.13 -15.59 -2.52
CA ALA A 182 4.61 -14.29 -2.97
C ALA A 182 3.56 -13.20 -2.77
N GLY A 183 4.00 -11.92 -2.67
CA GLY A 183 3.14 -10.74 -2.54
C GLY A 183 3.51 -9.85 -1.36
N GLY A 184 4.32 -10.34 -0.42
CA GLY A 184 4.74 -9.57 0.76
C GLY A 184 3.53 -9.04 1.55
N VAL A 185 3.61 -7.79 2.00
CA VAL A 185 2.55 -7.15 2.81
C VAL A 185 1.17 -7.14 2.15
N LEU A 186 1.09 -7.19 0.81
CA LEU A 186 -0.19 -7.28 0.10
C LEU A 186 -0.97 -8.55 0.45
N LYS A 187 -0.25 -9.62 0.76
CA LYS A 187 -0.83 -10.92 1.14
C LYS A 187 -0.90 -11.17 2.63
N TYR A 188 0.18 -10.87 3.37
CA TYR A 188 0.19 -11.17 4.80
C TYR A 188 -0.42 -10.05 5.65
N GLY A 189 -0.33 -8.79 5.20
CA GLY A 189 -0.69 -7.63 6.01
C GLY A 189 -2.06 -7.05 5.71
N ILE A 190 -2.52 -7.07 4.45
CA ILE A 190 -3.79 -6.45 4.06
C ILE A 190 -4.89 -7.52 3.97
N PRO A 191 -5.99 -7.38 4.73
CA PRO A 191 -7.07 -8.37 4.71
C PRO A 191 -7.85 -8.40 3.39
N ASP A 192 -8.43 -9.57 3.06
CA ASP A 192 -9.21 -9.77 1.82
C ASP A 192 -10.38 -8.80 1.66
N PHE A 193 -10.98 -8.36 2.74
CA PHE A 193 -12.08 -7.38 2.68
C PHE A 193 -11.65 -5.98 2.20
N ARG A 194 -10.33 -5.70 2.15
CA ARG A 194 -9.73 -4.50 1.54
C ARG A 194 -9.03 -4.80 0.23
N LEU A 195 -8.28 -5.89 0.17
CA LEU A 195 -7.51 -6.32 -0.99
C LEU A 195 -7.62 -7.83 -1.15
N PRO A 196 -8.55 -8.32 -1.98
CA PRO A 196 -8.69 -9.75 -2.22
C PRO A 196 -7.39 -10.39 -2.69
N ASN A 197 -7.02 -11.52 -2.11
CA ASN A 197 -5.82 -12.27 -2.49
C ASN A 197 -5.80 -12.61 -3.99
N ALA A 198 -6.96 -12.86 -4.60
CA ALA A 198 -7.08 -13.14 -6.03
C ALA A 198 -6.55 -11.98 -6.92
N VAL A 199 -6.71 -10.73 -6.48
CA VAL A 199 -6.15 -9.56 -7.19
C VAL A 199 -4.63 -9.59 -7.17
N VAL A 200 -4.04 -9.88 -6.01
CA VAL A 200 -2.58 -9.97 -5.86
C VAL A 200 -2.03 -11.15 -6.66
N ASP A 201 -2.74 -12.29 -6.66
CA ASP A 201 -2.37 -13.48 -7.43
C ASP A 201 -2.37 -13.21 -8.94
N ALA A 202 -3.34 -12.44 -9.44
CA ALA A 202 -3.40 -12.05 -10.84
C ALA A 202 -2.18 -11.20 -11.26
N GLU A 203 -1.75 -10.26 -10.40
CA GLU A 203 -0.56 -9.45 -10.66
C GLU A 203 0.73 -10.29 -10.61
N ILE A 204 0.84 -11.24 -9.68
CA ILE A 204 1.97 -12.17 -9.63
C ILE A 204 2.00 -13.07 -10.87
N GLU A 205 0.85 -13.52 -11.34
CA GLU A 205 0.75 -14.33 -12.55
C GLU A 205 1.18 -13.54 -13.80
N ASN A 206 0.89 -12.25 -13.87
CA ASN A 206 1.39 -11.37 -14.92
C ASN A 206 2.94 -11.32 -14.91
N LEU A 207 3.57 -11.32 -13.74
CA LEU A 207 5.04 -11.40 -13.63
C LEU A 207 5.57 -12.77 -14.07
N ARG A 208 4.88 -13.88 -13.75
CA ARG A 208 5.25 -15.22 -14.24
C ARG A 208 5.17 -15.31 -15.76
N LYS A 209 4.15 -14.71 -16.38
CA LYS A 209 4.04 -14.61 -17.83
C LYS A 209 5.19 -13.82 -18.47
N LEU A 210 5.80 -12.86 -17.75
CA LEU A 210 7.02 -12.16 -18.15
C LEU A 210 8.30 -13.00 -17.98
N GLY A 211 8.19 -14.24 -17.46
CA GLY A 211 9.33 -15.14 -17.22
C GLY A 211 9.99 -15.00 -15.85
N VAL A 212 9.39 -14.22 -14.93
CA VAL A 212 9.91 -14.08 -13.56
C VAL A 212 9.68 -15.38 -12.78
N LYS A 213 10.76 -15.92 -12.20
CA LYS A 213 10.72 -17.09 -11.31
C LYS A 213 10.52 -16.66 -9.87
N PHE A 214 9.70 -17.37 -9.12
CA PHE A 214 9.46 -17.15 -7.68
C PHE A 214 9.90 -18.37 -6.89
N GLU A 215 10.89 -18.20 -6.01
CA GLU A 215 11.40 -19.20 -5.07
C GLU A 215 10.89 -18.85 -3.66
N CYS A 216 9.72 -19.38 -3.32
CA CYS A 216 9.12 -19.23 -2.00
C CYS A 216 9.80 -20.13 -0.95
N ASN A 217 9.49 -19.93 0.37
CA ASN A 217 10.13 -20.61 1.48
C ASN A 217 11.67 -20.43 1.50
N THR A 218 12.16 -19.33 0.94
CA THR A 218 13.58 -19.06 0.79
C THR A 218 13.98 -17.81 1.57
N LEU A 219 14.40 -18.02 2.80
CA LEU A 219 14.85 -16.95 3.69
C LEU A 219 16.32 -16.60 3.43
N VAL A 220 16.54 -15.61 2.56
CA VAL A 220 17.88 -15.04 2.32
C VAL A 220 18.44 -14.45 3.60
N GLY A 221 19.72 -14.70 3.88
CA GLY A 221 20.37 -14.39 5.15
C GLY A 221 20.40 -15.58 6.12
N ARG A 222 19.60 -16.63 5.88
CA ARG A 222 19.65 -17.88 6.65
C ARG A 222 20.08 -19.06 5.78
N LEU A 223 19.44 -19.26 4.63
CA LEU A 223 19.81 -20.34 3.70
C LEU A 223 21.11 -20.00 2.97
N PHE A 224 21.27 -18.77 2.54
CA PHE A 224 22.47 -18.23 1.91
C PHE A 224 22.52 -16.71 2.06
N THR A 225 23.70 -16.13 1.89
CA THR A 225 23.93 -14.68 2.04
C THR A 225 23.86 -13.94 0.71
N ILE A 226 23.82 -12.61 0.76
CA ILE A 226 23.87 -11.74 -0.44
C ILE A 226 25.19 -11.96 -1.20
N GLU A 227 26.30 -12.18 -0.49
CA GLU A 227 27.62 -12.46 -1.09
C GLU A 227 27.60 -13.76 -1.89
N ARG A 228 26.93 -14.81 -1.40
CA ARG A 228 26.79 -16.08 -2.12
C ARG A 228 25.92 -15.91 -3.39
N MET A 229 24.88 -15.09 -3.33
CA MET A 229 24.08 -14.78 -4.52
C MET A 229 24.94 -14.18 -5.63
N ARG A 230 25.82 -13.23 -5.30
CA ARG A 230 26.71 -12.59 -6.26
C ARG A 230 27.84 -13.51 -6.74
N GLY A 231 28.53 -14.16 -5.80
CA GLY A 231 29.73 -14.94 -6.08
C GLY A 231 29.48 -16.36 -6.55
N GLU A 232 28.64 -17.12 -5.84
CA GLU A 232 28.44 -18.55 -6.08
C GLU A 232 27.29 -18.83 -7.05
N PHE A 233 26.15 -18.10 -6.91
CA PHE A 233 24.99 -18.33 -7.78
C PHE A 233 25.05 -17.52 -9.08
N GLY A 234 25.99 -16.59 -9.19
CA GLY A 234 26.28 -15.87 -10.42
C GLY A 234 25.22 -14.84 -10.82
N PHE A 235 24.52 -14.24 -9.85
CA PHE A 235 23.64 -13.12 -10.15
C PHE A 235 24.46 -11.87 -10.48
N ASP A 236 24.20 -11.25 -11.63
CA ASP A 236 24.89 -10.03 -12.12
C ASP A 236 24.49 -8.79 -11.32
N ALA A 237 23.30 -8.76 -10.74
CA ALA A 237 22.89 -7.78 -9.76
C ALA A 237 21.86 -8.38 -8.77
N VAL A 238 21.78 -7.78 -7.59
CA VAL A 238 20.80 -8.16 -6.56
C VAL A 238 20.04 -6.92 -6.12
N PHE A 239 18.71 -7.04 -6.03
CA PHE A 239 17.85 -6.04 -5.41
C PHE A 239 17.27 -6.56 -4.10
N ILE A 240 17.33 -5.75 -3.03
CA ILE A 240 16.80 -6.07 -1.71
C ILE A 240 15.56 -5.22 -1.44
N GLY A 241 14.40 -5.86 -1.39
CA GLY A 241 13.09 -5.25 -1.15
C GLY A 241 12.30 -6.00 -0.06
N THR A 242 12.96 -6.36 1.06
CA THR A 242 12.41 -7.19 2.13
C THR A 242 11.39 -6.48 3.01
N GLY A 243 11.15 -5.19 2.79
CA GLY A 243 10.20 -4.41 3.56
C GLY A 243 10.63 -4.15 5.00
N ALA A 244 9.66 -3.72 5.82
CA ALA A 244 9.81 -3.47 7.25
C ALA A 244 8.69 -4.24 8.00
N GLY A 245 8.93 -5.52 8.25
CA GLY A 245 7.93 -6.42 8.86
C GLY A 245 8.21 -6.73 10.35
N TYR A 246 9.26 -6.19 10.95
CA TYR A 246 9.58 -6.44 12.36
C TYR A 246 8.76 -5.50 13.27
N PRO A 247 7.83 -6.03 14.09
CA PRO A 247 6.90 -5.20 14.84
C PRO A 247 7.58 -4.37 15.92
N SER A 248 7.06 -3.16 16.15
CA SER A 248 7.42 -2.35 17.32
C SER A 248 6.57 -2.73 18.52
N MET A 249 7.21 -2.83 19.70
CA MET A 249 6.56 -3.01 20.98
C MET A 249 6.78 -1.76 21.83
N LEU A 250 5.90 -1.49 22.81
CA LEU A 250 6.06 -0.30 23.68
C LEU A 250 7.14 -0.45 24.72
N GLY A 251 7.51 -1.68 25.11
CA GLY A 251 8.45 -1.95 26.19
C GLY A 251 7.88 -1.59 27.57
N ILE A 252 6.57 -1.69 27.73
CA ILE A 252 5.88 -1.44 29.01
C ILE A 252 5.73 -2.74 29.81
N PRO A 253 5.58 -2.67 31.15
CA PRO A 253 5.32 -3.85 31.95
C PRO A 253 4.13 -4.66 31.41
N GLY A 254 4.31 -5.99 31.34
CA GLY A 254 3.26 -6.92 30.88
C GLY A 254 3.14 -7.11 29.36
N ASP A 255 4.00 -6.50 28.53
CA ASP A 255 3.93 -6.63 27.07
C ASP A 255 4.32 -8.01 26.51
N SER A 256 4.76 -8.91 27.38
CA SER A 256 5.06 -10.33 27.10
C SER A 256 4.01 -11.31 27.64
N LEU A 257 2.91 -10.84 28.20
CA LEU A 257 1.83 -11.69 28.68
C LEU A 257 1.13 -12.44 27.54
N SER A 258 0.58 -13.60 27.85
CA SER A 258 -0.32 -14.33 26.94
C SER A 258 -1.56 -13.47 26.65
N GLY A 259 -1.91 -13.32 25.37
CA GLY A 259 -2.95 -12.39 24.90
C GLY A 259 -2.39 -11.05 24.39
N VAL A 260 -1.07 -10.82 24.45
CA VAL A 260 -0.43 -9.70 23.77
C VAL A 260 0.11 -10.17 22.42
N LEU A 261 -0.31 -9.49 21.35
CA LEU A 261 0.12 -9.77 19.98
C LEU A 261 0.59 -8.49 19.29
N SER A 262 1.42 -8.63 18.28
CA SER A 262 1.57 -7.57 17.27
C SER A 262 0.48 -7.67 16.20
N ALA A 263 0.10 -6.54 15.59
CA ALA A 263 -0.81 -6.54 14.46
C ALA A 263 -0.24 -7.35 13.27
N ASN A 264 1.08 -7.31 13.05
CA ASN A 264 1.70 -8.13 12.02
C ASN A 264 1.49 -9.63 12.25
N GLU A 265 1.61 -10.10 13.49
CA GLU A 265 1.38 -11.49 13.83
C GLU A 265 -0.09 -11.88 13.61
N LEU A 266 -1.02 -11.09 14.16
CA LEU A 266 -2.46 -11.30 14.00
C LEU A 266 -2.85 -11.37 12.52
N LEU A 267 -2.42 -10.37 11.73
CA LEU A 267 -2.76 -10.27 10.32
C LEU A 267 -2.10 -11.38 9.49
N THR A 268 -0.83 -11.71 9.75
CA THR A 268 -0.15 -12.82 9.07
C THR A 268 -0.85 -14.15 9.33
N ARG A 269 -1.24 -14.42 10.58
CA ARG A 269 -2.00 -15.64 10.92
C ARG A 269 -3.37 -15.65 10.22
N CYS A 270 -4.08 -14.53 10.25
CA CYS A 270 -5.41 -14.44 9.64
C CYS A 270 -5.37 -14.57 8.12
N ASN A 271 -4.52 -13.79 7.45
CA ASN A 271 -4.51 -13.65 6.00
C ASN A 271 -3.68 -14.75 5.32
N LEU A 272 -2.38 -14.84 5.63
CA LEU A 272 -1.44 -15.75 4.97
C LEU A 272 -1.60 -17.19 5.43
N MET A 273 -1.75 -17.40 6.76
CA MET A 273 -1.92 -18.72 7.36
C MET A 273 -3.39 -19.16 7.41
N ARG A 274 -4.31 -18.34 6.90
CA ARG A 274 -5.74 -18.63 6.74
C ARG A 274 -6.49 -18.99 8.02
N ALA A 275 -6.10 -18.41 9.16
CA ALA A 275 -6.77 -18.64 10.43
C ALA A 275 -8.26 -18.25 10.42
N LYS A 276 -8.68 -17.35 9.52
CA LYS A 276 -10.09 -17.02 9.24
C LYS A 276 -10.92 -18.22 8.75
N GLU A 277 -10.27 -19.27 8.29
CA GLU A 277 -10.89 -20.48 7.74
C GLU A 277 -10.74 -21.69 8.68
N PHE A 278 -10.33 -21.45 9.94
CA PHE A 278 -10.33 -22.52 10.96
C PHE A 278 -11.75 -23.11 11.09
N PRO A 279 -11.94 -24.45 11.20
CA PRO A 279 -10.91 -25.50 11.33
C PRO A 279 -10.39 -26.11 10.00
N ASN A 280 -10.77 -25.56 8.84
CA ASN A 280 -10.30 -26.10 7.55
C ASN A 280 -8.77 -25.98 7.41
N TYR A 281 -8.18 -24.98 8.08
CA TYR A 281 -6.74 -24.78 8.24
C TYR A 281 -6.40 -24.83 9.73
N ASP A 282 -5.42 -25.65 10.09
CA ASP A 282 -4.99 -25.85 11.48
C ASP A 282 -4.09 -24.72 11.97
N THR A 283 -4.63 -23.51 11.98
CA THR A 283 -3.93 -22.28 12.39
C THR A 283 -4.83 -21.42 13.29
N PRO A 284 -5.30 -21.93 14.45
CA PRO A 284 -6.21 -21.15 15.30
C PRO A 284 -5.52 -19.89 15.83
N ILE A 285 -6.30 -18.82 16.00
CA ILE A 285 -5.88 -17.62 16.71
C ILE A 285 -6.63 -17.62 18.06
N PRO A 286 -5.91 -17.61 19.21
CA PRO A 286 -6.54 -17.36 20.49
C PRO A 286 -7.03 -15.91 20.50
N LEU A 287 -8.33 -15.72 20.32
CA LEU A 287 -8.94 -14.39 20.29
C LEU A 287 -9.62 -14.11 21.62
N GLY A 288 -9.33 -12.95 22.20
CA GLY A 288 -10.02 -12.41 23.36
C GLY A 288 -11.44 -11.94 23.02
N LYS A 289 -12.29 -11.82 24.04
CA LYS A 289 -13.63 -11.23 23.89
C LYS A 289 -13.60 -9.70 23.79
N LYS A 290 -12.68 -9.08 24.52
CA LYS A 290 -12.49 -7.62 24.60
C LYS A 290 -11.09 -7.26 24.14
N VAL A 291 -10.95 -6.96 22.88
CA VAL A 291 -9.65 -6.71 22.25
C VAL A 291 -9.36 -5.21 22.19
N ALA A 292 -8.18 -4.81 22.68
CA ALA A 292 -7.68 -3.44 22.56
C ALA A 292 -6.55 -3.40 21.52
N VAL A 293 -6.75 -2.69 20.41
CA VAL A 293 -5.75 -2.45 19.39
C VAL A 293 -5.11 -1.09 19.62
N ILE A 294 -3.80 -1.07 19.85
CA ILE A 294 -3.02 0.13 20.17
C ILE A 294 -2.44 0.72 18.89
N GLY A 295 -2.92 1.91 18.51
CA GLY A 295 -2.54 2.59 17.27
C GLY A 295 -3.77 2.98 16.45
N ALA A 296 -3.60 3.87 15.46
CA ALA A 296 -4.69 4.34 14.59
C ALA A 296 -4.23 4.50 13.12
N GLY A 297 -3.22 3.76 12.68
CA GLY A 297 -2.85 3.67 11.26
C GLY A 297 -3.71 2.64 10.51
N ASN A 298 -3.49 2.50 9.19
CA ASN A 298 -4.21 1.52 8.37
C ASN A 298 -4.10 0.10 8.93
N THR A 299 -2.92 -0.29 9.43
CA THR A 299 -2.72 -1.61 10.08
C THR A 299 -3.56 -1.78 11.33
N ALA A 300 -3.81 -0.70 12.09
CA ALA A 300 -4.70 -0.75 13.25
C ALA A 300 -6.16 -0.92 12.82
N MET A 301 -6.59 -0.23 11.76
CA MET A 301 -7.94 -0.42 11.21
C MET A 301 -8.13 -1.86 10.72
N ASP A 302 -7.13 -2.42 10.01
CA ASP A 302 -7.15 -3.80 9.57
C ASP A 302 -7.26 -4.79 10.75
N ALA A 303 -6.42 -4.59 11.79
CA ALA A 303 -6.43 -5.46 12.97
C ALA A 303 -7.75 -5.37 13.75
N THR A 304 -8.32 -4.17 13.95
CA THR A 304 -9.61 -4.01 14.65
C THR A 304 -10.74 -4.71 13.91
N ARG A 305 -10.80 -4.52 12.59
CA ARG A 305 -11.84 -5.10 11.74
C ARG A 305 -11.71 -6.62 11.60
N VAL A 306 -10.46 -7.14 11.58
CA VAL A 306 -10.18 -8.59 11.63
C VAL A 306 -10.65 -9.19 12.94
N CYS A 307 -10.36 -8.56 14.10
CA CYS A 307 -10.82 -9.05 15.40
C CYS A 307 -12.34 -9.18 15.48
N LEU A 308 -13.11 -8.20 14.97
CA LEU A 308 -14.57 -8.29 14.90
C LEU A 308 -15.03 -9.51 14.07
N ARG A 309 -14.43 -9.70 12.88
CA ARG A 309 -14.77 -10.80 11.97
C ARG A 309 -14.42 -12.18 12.52
N LEU A 310 -13.38 -12.25 13.36
CA LEU A 310 -12.99 -13.49 14.05
C LEU A 310 -13.86 -13.76 15.30
N GLY A 311 -14.76 -12.84 15.68
CA GLY A 311 -15.76 -13.08 16.73
C GLY A 311 -15.49 -12.40 18.07
N ALA A 312 -14.60 -11.39 18.15
CA ALA A 312 -14.49 -10.57 19.35
C ALA A 312 -15.80 -9.85 19.67
N GLU A 313 -16.22 -9.86 20.93
CA GLU A 313 -17.47 -9.22 21.37
C GLU A 313 -17.37 -7.70 21.38
N LYS A 314 -16.17 -7.19 21.73
CA LYS A 314 -15.87 -5.75 21.75
C LYS A 314 -14.46 -5.52 21.26
N VAL A 315 -14.32 -4.57 20.35
CA VAL A 315 -13.01 -4.15 19.83
C VAL A 315 -12.83 -2.64 20.03
N TYR A 316 -11.71 -2.29 20.59
CA TYR A 316 -11.34 -0.90 20.89
C TYR A 316 -10.10 -0.52 20.08
N CYS A 317 -10.15 0.65 19.45
CA CYS A 317 -8.98 1.32 18.88
C CYS A 317 -8.49 2.34 19.90
N VAL A 318 -7.32 2.14 20.48
CA VAL A 318 -6.73 3.00 21.52
C VAL A 318 -5.61 3.84 20.90
N TYR A 319 -5.77 5.15 20.91
CA TYR A 319 -4.86 6.06 20.25
C TYR A 319 -4.47 7.25 21.10
N ARG A 320 -3.16 7.52 21.19
CA ARG A 320 -2.58 8.58 22.03
C ARG A 320 -2.82 10.01 21.52
N ARG A 321 -3.34 10.20 20.31
CA ARG A 321 -3.73 11.50 19.74
C ARG A 321 -5.24 11.54 19.48
N SER A 322 -5.74 12.66 18.92
CA SER A 322 -7.14 12.79 18.56
C SER A 322 -7.43 12.19 17.17
N ARG A 323 -8.72 12.25 16.80
CA ARG A 323 -9.19 11.84 15.47
C ARG A 323 -8.52 12.64 14.35
N ALA A 324 -8.25 13.92 14.55
CA ALA A 324 -7.65 14.79 13.55
C ALA A 324 -6.21 14.37 13.18
N GLU A 325 -5.48 13.78 14.11
CA GLU A 325 -4.13 13.25 13.89
C GLU A 325 -4.10 11.77 13.49
N CYS A 326 -5.27 11.15 13.22
CA CYS A 326 -5.36 9.77 12.80
C CYS A 326 -4.71 9.58 11.42
N PRO A 327 -3.67 8.72 11.27
CA PRO A 327 -2.99 8.55 9.99
C PRO A 327 -3.63 7.50 9.07
N ALA A 328 -4.68 6.82 9.52
CA ALA A 328 -5.41 5.87 8.67
C ALA A 328 -6.22 6.63 7.61
N ARG A 329 -6.52 5.98 6.49
CA ARG A 329 -7.45 6.47 5.48
C ARG A 329 -8.81 6.77 6.11
N VAL A 330 -9.39 7.90 5.72
CA VAL A 330 -10.70 8.35 6.25
C VAL A 330 -11.78 7.28 6.03
N GLU A 331 -11.79 6.66 4.84
CA GLU A 331 -12.72 5.58 4.49
C GLU A 331 -12.59 4.37 5.45
N GLU A 332 -11.34 3.96 5.79
CA GLU A 332 -11.10 2.82 6.68
C GLU A 332 -11.51 3.09 8.13
N VAL A 333 -11.34 4.33 8.60
CA VAL A 333 -11.84 4.75 9.92
C VAL A 333 -13.37 4.71 9.94
N HIS A 334 -14.02 5.20 8.89
CA HIS A 334 -15.48 5.17 8.75
C HIS A 334 -16.03 3.75 8.76
N HIS A 335 -15.42 2.87 7.95
CA HIS A 335 -15.80 1.45 7.93
C HIS A 335 -15.65 0.77 9.29
N ALA A 336 -14.57 1.07 10.02
CA ALA A 336 -14.35 0.51 11.36
C ALA A 336 -15.43 0.99 12.36
N GLU A 337 -15.82 2.28 12.30
CA GLU A 337 -16.90 2.84 13.13
C GLU A 337 -18.25 2.17 12.82
N GLU A 338 -18.61 2.04 11.55
CA GLU A 338 -19.86 1.38 11.13
C GLU A 338 -19.92 -0.09 11.52
N GLU A 339 -18.78 -0.78 11.51
CA GLU A 339 -18.64 -2.18 11.93
C GLU A 339 -18.67 -2.35 13.46
N GLY A 340 -18.64 -1.26 14.24
CA GLY A 340 -18.80 -1.28 15.68
C GLY A 340 -17.51 -1.17 16.49
N VAL A 341 -16.37 -0.86 15.88
CA VAL A 341 -15.12 -0.54 16.59
C VAL A 341 -15.32 0.71 17.45
N LYS A 342 -14.90 0.65 18.71
CA LYS A 342 -14.97 1.78 19.64
C LYS A 342 -13.64 2.50 19.71
N PHE A 343 -13.62 3.78 19.39
CA PHE A 343 -12.41 4.59 19.42
C PHE A 343 -12.20 5.26 20.77
N ASN A 344 -11.05 5.06 21.37
CA ASN A 344 -10.57 5.69 22.59
C ASN A 344 -9.40 6.61 22.23
N TRP A 345 -9.75 7.82 21.84
CA TRP A 345 -8.80 8.88 21.51
C TRP A 345 -8.12 9.43 22.78
N LEU A 346 -6.96 10.06 22.62
CA LEU A 346 -6.22 10.71 23.71
C LEU A 346 -5.97 9.75 24.89
N THR A 347 -5.61 8.51 24.57
CA THR A 347 -5.38 7.44 25.55
C THR A 347 -4.12 6.68 25.17
N ALA A 348 -3.24 6.42 26.13
CA ALA A 348 -2.04 5.58 25.95
C ALA A 348 -1.94 4.54 27.05
N PRO A 349 -1.57 3.27 26.74
CA PRO A 349 -1.29 2.27 27.74
C PRO A 349 0.08 2.56 28.40
N VAL A 350 0.17 2.32 29.70
CA VAL A 350 1.41 2.42 30.50
C VAL A 350 1.81 1.09 31.12
N GLU A 351 0.89 0.14 31.24
CA GLU A 351 1.11 -1.20 31.76
C GLU A 351 0.01 -2.16 31.28
N ILE A 352 0.34 -3.42 31.06
CA ILE A 352 -0.63 -4.50 30.80
C ILE A 352 -0.69 -5.36 32.07
N LEU A 353 -1.90 -5.54 32.59
CA LEU A 353 -2.14 -6.17 33.88
C LEU A 353 -2.39 -7.67 33.73
N ASP A 354 -1.74 -8.46 34.59
CA ASP A 354 -1.81 -9.91 34.67
C ASP A 354 -3.05 -10.36 35.46
N ASP A 355 -3.62 -11.52 35.08
CA ASP A 355 -4.67 -12.24 35.80
C ASP A 355 -4.12 -13.11 36.96
N GLY A 356 -2.80 -13.07 37.21
CA GLY A 356 -2.08 -13.94 38.17
C GLY A 356 -1.70 -15.31 37.58
N LYS A 357 -1.98 -15.57 36.29
CA LYS A 357 -1.67 -16.82 35.57
C LYS A 357 -0.85 -16.56 34.29
N GLY A 358 -0.42 -15.32 34.09
CA GLY A 358 0.36 -14.91 32.94
C GLY A 358 -0.48 -14.52 31.71
N ASN A 359 -1.79 -14.26 31.86
CA ASN A 359 -2.64 -13.79 30.78
C ASN A 359 -3.05 -12.31 31.00
N VAL A 360 -3.38 -11.64 29.92
CA VAL A 360 -3.93 -10.28 29.96
C VAL A 360 -5.28 -10.26 30.67
N ARG A 361 -5.44 -9.39 31.67
CA ARG A 361 -6.71 -9.12 32.36
C ARG A 361 -7.27 -7.73 32.05
N ALA A 362 -6.38 -6.75 31.94
CA ALA A 362 -6.72 -5.35 31.69
C ALA A 362 -5.47 -4.57 31.25
N MET A 363 -5.63 -3.31 30.87
CA MET A 363 -4.54 -2.35 30.70
C MET A 363 -4.68 -1.22 31.72
N ARG A 364 -3.57 -0.71 32.25
CA ARG A 364 -3.51 0.61 32.87
C ARG A 364 -3.19 1.62 31.79
N CYS A 365 -4.09 2.59 31.61
CA CYS A 365 -3.97 3.64 30.61
C CYS A 365 -3.85 5.01 31.28
N ILE A 366 -3.23 5.96 30.59
CA ILE A 366 -3.15 7.36 30.99
C ILE A 366 -3.86 8.22 29.94
N LYS A 367 -4.54 9.29 30.37
CA LYS A 367 -5.11 10.29 29.47
C LYS A 367 -4.01 11.14 28.84
N MET A 368 -4.25 11.58 27.61
CA MET A 368 -3.32 12.41 26.87
C MET A 368 -3.97 13.74 26.52
N GLU A 369 -3.13 14.76 26.36
CA GLU A 369 -3.51 16.02 25.75
C GLU A 369 -2.58 16.30 24.55
N LEU A 370 -2.94 17.28 23.71
CA LEU A 370 -2.18 17.61 22.51
C LEU A 370 -1.37 18.89 22.73
N GLY A 371 -0.05 18.76 22.65
CA GLY A 371 0.90 19.86 22.63
C GLY A 371 1.18 20.41 21.23
N GLU A 372 2.35 21.02 21.05
CA GLU A 372 2.81 21.55 19.77
C GLU A 372 3.03 20.45 18.72
N PRO A 373 2.96 20.78 17.43
CA PRO A 373 3.27 19.83 16.35
C PRO A 373 4.68 19.23 16.45
N ASP A 374 4.80 17.97 16.08
CA ASP A 374 6.09 17.29 15.89
C ASP A 374 6.60 17.43 14.43
N ASP A 375 7.75 16.82 14.12
CA ASP A 375 8.38 16.88 12.79
C ASP A 375 7.49 16.32 11.65
N SER A 376 6.44 15.55 11.99
CA SER A 376 5.43 15.08 11.04
C SER A 376 4.25 16.04 10.85
N GLY A 377 4.28 17.21 11.51
CA GLY A 377 3.20 18.19 11.51
C GLY A 377 2.00 17.82 12.38
N ARG A 378 2.01 16.67 13.07
CA ARG A 378 0.95 16.23 13.99
C ARG A 378 1.24 16.68 15.40
N ARG A 379 0.23 17.10 16.13
CA ARG A 379 0.35 17.54 17.53
C ARG A 379 0.88 16.42 18.42
N ARG A 380 1.87 16.76 19.26
CA ARG A 380 2.51 15.81 20.18
C ARG A 380 1.55 15.38 21.27
N PRO A 381 1.45 14.07 21.57
CA PRO A 381 0.69 13.61 22.73
C PRO A 381 1.51 13.83 24.02
N VAL A 382 0.88 14.49 25.00
CA VAL A 382 1.46 14.80 26.31
C VAL A 382 0.65 14.08 27.38
N PRO A 383 1.25 13.29 28.28
CA PRO A 383 0.52 12.64 29.38
C PRO A 383 -0.05 13.63 30.37
N VAL A 384 -1.31 13.43 30.77
CA VAL A 384 -1.97 14.19 31.85
C VAL A 384 -1.62 13.52 33.17
N LYS A 385 -0.96 14.23 34.07
CA LYS A 385 -0.57 13.70 35.39
C LYS A 385 -1.78 13.19 36.17
N ASP A 386 -1.56 12.13 36.96
CA ASP A 386 -2.54 11.55 37.88
C ASP A 386 -3.89 11.21 37.20
N SER A 387 -3.85 10.82 35.91
CA SER A 387 -5.02 10.48 35.12
C SER A 387 -5.08 8.99 34.73
N GLU A 388 -4.27 8.16 35.40
CA GLU A 388 -4.22 6.73 35.17
C GLU A 388 -5.56 6.08 35.54
N TYR A 389 -5.97 5.11 34.74
CA TYR A 389 -7.18 4.32 34.95
C TYR A 389 -7.03 2.91 34.39
N GLU A 390 -7.81 1.98 34.92
CA GLU A 390 -7.85 0.62 34.40
C GLU A 390 -8.82 0.55 33.20
N PHE A 391 -8.34 -0.06 32.11
CA PHE A 391 -9.08 -0.27 30.87
C PHE A 391 -9.34 -1.77 30.70
N ASP A 392 -10.60 -2.15 30.73
CA ASP A 392 -11.04 -3.56 30.67
C ASP A 392 -10.83 -4.17 29.27
N CYS A 393 -9.89 -5.11 29.18
CA CYS A 393 -9.62 -5.91 27.98
C CYS A 393 -8.95 -7.23 28.40
N ASP A 394 -9.12 -8.25 27.57
CA ASP A 394 -8.51 -9.58 27.77
C ASP A 394 -7.52 -9.94 26.65
N GLN A 395 -7.34 -9.02 25.69
CA GLN A 395 -6.31 -9.10 24.66
C GLN A 395 -5.84 -7.72 24.22
N VAL A 396 -4.53 -7.60 23.94
CA VAL A 396 -3.89 -6.36 23.45
C VAL A 396 -3.17 -6.66 22.13
N VAL A 397 -3.41 -5.81 21.11
CA VAL A 397 -2.74 -5.91 19.81
C VAL A 397 -1.98 -4.62 19.52
N PHE A 398 -0.66 -4.68 19.41
CA PHE A 398 0.17 -3.52 19.08
C PHE A 398 0.20 -3.28 17.57
N ALA A 399 -0.31 -2.13 17.15
CA ALA A 399 -0.33 -1.63 15.77
C ALA A 399 0.38 -0.26 15.67
N ILE A 400 1.57 -0.15 16.29
CA ILE A 400 2.32 1.10 16.47
C ILE A 400 3.48 1.28 15.49
N GLY A 401 3.47 0.51 14.41
CA GLY A 401 4.47 0.55 13.35
C GLY A 401 5.42 -0.65 13.37
N THR A 402 6.26 -0.68 12.35
CA THR A 402 7.19 -1.77 12.08
C THR A 402 8.56 -1.23 11.71
N ASN A 403 9.60 -2.06 11.88
CA ASN A 403 10.99 -1.76 11.59
C ASN A 403 11.55 -2.75 10.55
N ALA A 404 12.72 -2.44 10.02
CA ALA A 404 13.48 -3.35 9.17
C ALA A 404 13.79 -4.66 9.91
N ASN A 405 13.62 -5.80 9.22
CA ASN A 405 14.09 -7.07 9.76
C ASN A 405 15.63 -7.09 9.74
N PRO A 406 16.30 -7.31 10.90
CA PRO A 406 17.76 -7.19 11.02
C PRO A 406 18.54 -8.29 10.30
N ILE A 407 17.88 -9.36 9.84
CA ILE A 407 18.54 -10.57 9.31
C ILE A 407 19.54 -10.27 8.18
N ILE A 408 19.17 -9.45 7.21
CA ILE A 408 20.05 -9.10 6.09
C ILE A 408 21.27 -8.32 6.59
N GLY A 409 21.06 -7.34 7.47
CA GLY A 409 22.16 -6.56 8.04
C GLY A 409 23.11 -7.38 8.91
N GLN A 410 22.58 -8.38 9.64
CA GLN A 410 23.39 -9.26 10.49
C GLN A 410 24.20 -10.31 9.72
N THR A 411 23.75 -10.67 8.51
CA THR A 411 24.33 -11.79 7.72
C THR A 411 25.04 -11.34 6.46
N SER A 412 25.17 -10.03 6.24
CA SER A 412 25.88 -9.44 5.11
C SER A 412 26.82 -8.30 5.57
N LYS A 413 27.72 -7.88 4.67
CA LYS A 413 28.62 -6.72 4.90
C LYS A 413 28.00 -5.40 4.45
N LEU A 414 26.69 -5.31 4.37
CA LEU A 414 25.99 -4.09 3.97
C LEU A 414 26.07 -3.04 5.10
N ARG A 415 26.31 -1.80 4.71
CA ARG A 415 26.24 -0.66 5.64
C ARG A 415 24.80 -0.38 6.00
N LEU A 416 24.53 -0.23 7.28
CA LEU A 416 23.24 0.17 7.83
C LEU A 416 23.31 1.59 8.38
N ASN A 417 22.21 2.30 8.35
CA ASN A 417 22.06 3.57 9.03
C ASN A 417 21.85 3.37 10.56
N LYS A 418 21.81 4.46 11.31
CA LYS A 418 21.64 4.42 12.79
C LYS A 418 20.34 3.74 13.27
N ARG A 419 19.35 3.59 12.40
CA ARG A 419 18.06 2.93 12.71
C ARG A 419 18.02 1.46 12.25
N GLY A 420 19.12 0.91 11.70
CA GLY A 420 19.19 -0.46 11.25
C GLY A 420 18.64 -0.71 9.84
N TYR A 421 18.28 0.33 9.09
CA TYR A 421 17.87 0.22 7.68
C TYR A 421 19.09 0.17 6.77
N ILE A 422 18.96 -0.44 5.59
CA ILE A 422 20.04 -0.49 4.60
C ILE A 422 20.34 0.93 4.11
N ASP A 423 21.60 1.34 4.20
CA ASP A 423 22.09 2.62 3.71
C ASP A 423 22.34 2.57 2.20
N THR A 424 21.77 3.52 1.46
CA THR A 424 21.88 3.59 -0.01
C THR A 424 22.21 5.01 -0.44
N ASP A 425 22.82 5.13 -1.63
CA ASP A 425 22.94 6.41 -2.30
C ASP A 425 21.63 6.87 -2.98
N GLU A 426 21.66 7.99 -3.65
CA GLU A 426 20.52 8.54 -4.40
C GLU A 426 20.02 7.62 -5.53
N ASN A 427 20.85 6.70 -6.03
CA ASN A 427 20.54 5.73 -7.06
C ASN A 427 20.10 4.38 -6.47
N LEU A 428 19.86 4.31 -5.16
CA LEU A 428 19.53 3.09 -4.41
C LEU A 428 20.62 2.01 -4.45
N ALA A 429 21.86 2.36 -4.79
CA ALA A 429 23.01 1.48 -4.68
C ALA A 429 23.46 1.39 -3.21
N THR A 430 23.76 0.17 -2.77
CA THR A 430 24.26 -0.10 -1.42
C THR A 430 25.78 0.04 -1.34
N SER A 431 26.35 -0.20 -0.16
CA SER A 431 27.81 -0.26 0.01
C SER A 431 28.49 -1.45 -0.71
N MET A 432 27.71 -2.38 -1.25
CA MET A 432 28.20 -3.55 -1.97
C MET A 432 27.93 -3.41 -3.48
N ALA A 433 28.98 -3.47 -4.31
CA ALA A 433 28.87 -3.30 -5.76
C ALA A 433 27.91 -4.33 -6.39
N GLY A 434 26.99 -3.85 -7.25
CA GLY A 434 25.96 -4.67 -7.89
C GLY A 434 24.81 -5.09 -6.97
N VAL A 435 24.74 -4.52 -5.76
CA VAL A 435 23.63 -4.73 -4.82
C VAL A 435 22.90 -3.42 -4.59
N PHE A 436 21.58 -3.45 -4.77
CA PHE A 436 20.67 -2.32 -4.65
C PHE A 436 19.61 -2.63 -3.59
N ALA A 437 19.04 -1.61 -2.98
CA ALA A 437 17.94 -1.80 -2.02
C ALA A 437 16.90 -0.68 -2.16
N GLY A 438 15.64 -0.99 -1.86
CA GLY A 438 14.58 0.01 -1.94
C GLY A 438 13.26 -0.43 -1.29
N GLY A 439 12.35 0.53 -1.10
CA GLY A 439 11.14 0.35 -0.31
C GLY A 439 11.42 0.43 1.18
N ASP A 440 10.54 -0.13 1.99
CA ASP A 440 10.55 0.05 3.46
C ASP A 440 11.82 -0.44 4.15
N ILE A 441 12.61 -1.32 3.54
CA ILE A 441 13.93 -1.74 4.07
C ILE A 441 14.95 -0.61 4.08
N VAL A 442 14.72 0.47 3.32
CA VAL A 442 15.57 1.66 3.22
C VAL A 442 14.93 2.86 3.92
N THR A 443 13.65 3.13 3.65
CA THR A 443 12.96 4.35 4.10
C THR A 443 12.22 4.20 5.44
N GLY A 444 11.95 2.99 5.86
CA GLY A 444 10.91 2.68 6.85
C GLY A 444 9.55 2.49 6.18
N ALA A 445 8.54 2.15 6.98
CA ALA A 445 7.20 1.85 6.47
C ALA A 445 6.61 3.05 5.71
N ALA A 446 6.23 2.80 4.45
CA ALA A 446 5.68 3.76 3.51
C ALA A 446 4.42 3.18 2.82
N THR A 447 4.03 3.74 1.68
CA THR A 447 2.89 3.25 0.91
C THR A 447 3.30 2.22 -0.15
N VAL A 448 2.33 1.43 -0.61
CA VAL A 448 2.53 0.42 -1.68
C VAL A 448 3.11 1.08 -2.94
N ILE A 449 2.55 2.23 -3.33
CA ILE A 449 2.96 2.94 -4.54
C ILE A 449 4.38 3.53 -4.43
N GLU A 450 4.80 4.00 -3.25
CA GLU A 450 6.16 4.49 -3.00
C GLU A 450 7.17 3.35 -3.03
N ALA A 451 6.84 2.22 -2.41
CA ALA A 451 7.68 1.02 -2.47
C ALA A 451 7.84 0.52 -3.92
N MET A 452 6.76 0.51 -4.71
CA MET A 452 6.79 0.18 -6.14
C MET A 452 7.68 1.18 -6.91
N GLY A 453 7.54 2.48 -6.66
CA GLY A 453 8.38 3.52 -7.24
C GLY A 453 9.87 3.32 -6.97
N ALA A 454 10.23 2.91 -5.74
CA ALA A 454 11.60 2.56 -5.36
C ALA A 454 12.11 1.34 -6.16
N GLY A 455 11.30 0.31 -6.33
CA GLY A 455 11.65 -0.85 -7.16
C GLY A 455 11.96 -0.47 -8.62
N ARG A 456 11.12 0.38 -9.23
CA ARG A 456 11.36 0.91 -10.58
C ARG A 456 12.62 1.78 -10.66
N LYS A 457 12.86 2.62 -9.65
CA LYS A 457 14.10 3.41 -9.58
C LYS A 457 15.33 2.52 -9.50
N ALA A 458 15.28 1.48 -8.67
CA ALA A 458 16.36 0.49 -8.57
C ALA A 458 16.59 -0.25 -9.89
N ALA A 459 15.53 -0.64 -10.60
CA ALA A 459 15.65 -1.29 -11.91
C ALA A 459 16.37 -0.39 -12.93
N ARG A 460 16.06 0.92 -12.97
CA ARG A 460 16.82 1.88 -13.80
C ARG A 460 18.31 1.92 -13.43
N SER A 461 18.61 1.93 -12.13
CA SER A 461 19.99 1.93 -11.63
C SER A 461 20.73 0.63 -11.95
N ILE A 462 20.05 -0.52 -11.85
CA ILE A 462 20.59 -1.83 -12.26
C ILE A 462 20.87 -1.85 -13.77
N LYS A 463 19.93 -1.37 -14.59
CA LYS A 463 20.16 -1.25 -16.05
C LYS A 463 21.39 -0.42 -16.36
N LYS A 464 21.56 0.73 -15.69
CA LYS A 464 22.75 1.57 -15.83
C LYS A 464 24.05 0.86 -15.41
N TYR A 465 24.02 0.16 -14.28
CA TYR A 465 25.14 -0.63 -13.76
C TYR A 465 25.57 -1.73 -14.74
N LEU A 466 24.61 -2.46 -15.31
CA LEU A 466 24.84 -3.52 -16.30
C LEU A 466 25.05 -3.01 -17.73
N ARG A 467 25.02 -1.69 -17.94
CA ARG A 467 25.13 -1.05 -19.26
C ARG A 467 24.06 -1.51 -20.25
N ILE A 468 22.88 -1.84 -19.76
CA ILE A 468 21.73 -2.19 -20.59
C ILE A 468 21.19 -0.86 -21.17
N ARG A 469 21.17 -0.76 -22.49
CA ARG A 469 20.56 0.38 -23.19
C ARG A 469 19.05 0.20 -23.21
N ASP A 470 18.32 1.25 -22.84
CA ASP A 470 16.86 1.26 -23.01
C ASP A 470 16.53 1.28 -24.50
N THR A 471 15.83 0.27 -24.98
CA THR A 471 15.36 0.16 -26.37
C THR A 471 14.07 0.97 -26.54
N GLY A 472 14.12 2.30 -26.32
CA GLY A 472 13.12 3.25 -26.82
C GLY A 472 11.66 3.18 -26.33
N ALA A 473 11.31 2.33 -25.37
CA ALA A 473 9.94 2.19 -24.88
C ALA A 473 9.65 2.95 -23.56
N GLU A 474 10.66 3.59 -22.97
CA GLU A 474 10.51 4.38 -21.74
C GLU A 474 10.98 5.82 -21.95
N ALA A 475 10.33 6.55 -22.82
CA ALA A 475 10.27 7.99 -22.59
C ALA A 475 9.45 8.18 -21.32
N ALA A 476 10.05 8.77 -20.27
CA ALA A 476 9.24 9.41 -19.25
C ALA A 476 8.18 10.24 -19.99
N PRO A 477 6.93 10.25 -19.54
CA PRO A 477 5.94 11.10 -20.18
C PRO A 477 6.52 12.52 -20.17
N GLU A 478 6.91 13.02 -21.32
CA GLU A 478 7.04 14.47 -21.50
C GLU A 478 5.75 15.06 -20.95
N SER A 479 5.88 16.12 -20.19
CA SER A 479 4.75 16.82 -19.61
C SER A 479 3.61 16.82 -20.62
N PRO A 480 2.41 16.30 -20.31
CA PRO A 480 1.37 16.02 -21.30
C PRO A 480 0.75 17.24 -21.94
N VAL A 481 1.39 18.38 -21.82
CA VAL A 481 0.76 19.68 -21.92
C VAL A 481 0.71 20.26 -23.32
N ALA A 482 1.50 19.78 -24.26
CA ALA A 482 1.73 20.66 -25.42
C ALA A 482 0.71 20.57 -26.55
N THR A 483 0.06 19.44 -26.81
CA THR A 483 -0.77 19.33 -28.02
C THR A 483 -1.86 18.25 -27.93
N PHE A 484 -2.94 18.53 -27.24
CA PHE A 484 -4.16 17.78 -27.48
C PHE A 484 -5.09 18.58 -28.41
N PHE A 485 -5.13 18.22 -29.70
CA PHE A 485 -6.12 18.63 -30.71
C PHE A 485 -6.36 20.12 -30.95
N GLY A 486 -5.37 21.01 -30.76
CA GLY A 486 -5.56 22.43 -31.07
C GLY A 486 -6.65 23.13 -30.25
N ILE A 487 -7.09 22.53 -29.14
CA ILE A 487 -8.06 23.08 -28.19
C ILE A 487 -7.31 23.77 -27.08
N ASP A 488 -7.59 25.03 -26.79
CA ASP A 488 -7.10 25.70 -25.59
C ASP A 488 -7.74 25.04 -24.36
N LEU A 489 -6.97 24.16 -23.72
CA LEU A 489 -7.41 23.43 -22.52
C LEU A 489 -7.74 24.37 -21.35
N ARG A 490 -7.12 25.56 -21.30
CA ARG A 490 -7.45 26.57 -20.28
C ARG A 490 -8.87 27.07 -20.44
N GLU A 491 -9.30 27.39 -21.68
CA GLU A 491 -10.67 27.78 -21.95
C GLU A 491 -11.66 26.67 -21.61
N ARG A 492 -11.33 25.42 -21.90
CA ARG A 492 -12.17 24.25 -21.58
C ARG A 492 -12.33 24.08 -20.07
N ASN A 493 -11.25 24.20 -19.30
CA ASN A 493 -11.27 24.03 -17.85
C ASN A 493 -12.05 25.16 -17.16
N TYR A 494 -11.80 26.41 -17.51
CA TYR A 494 -12.55 27.53 -16.95
C TYR A 494 -14.04 27.48 -17.25
N ALA A 495 -14.45 26.99 -18.42
CA ALA A 495 -15.84 26.81 -18.73
C ALA A 495 -16.52 25.75 -17.85
N ARG A 496 -15.80 24.68 -17.47
CA ARG A 496 -16.30 23.64 -16.55
C ARG A 496 -16.44 24.15 -15.12
N ILE A 497 -15.45 24.89 -14.61
CA ILE A 497 -15.47 25.41 -13.24
C ILE A 497 -16.53 26.49 -13.05
N ARG A 498 -16.74 27.37 -14.03
CA ARG A 498 -17.75 28.44 -13.95
C ARG A 498 -19.18 27.96 -13.99
N ALA A 499 -19.44 26.73 -14.39
CA ALA A 499 -20.77 26.15 -14.48
C ALA A 499 -21.19 25.37 -13.22
N ALA A 500 -20.28 25.18 -12.26
CA ALA A 500 -20.52 24.59 -10.95
C ALA A 500 -20.78 25.65 -9.89
#